data_9caaf31e3c5e5ddb3ff180f4371d316e
#
_entry.id   9caaf31e3c5e5ddb3ff180f4371d316e
#
_cell.length_a   1.000
_cell.length_b   1.000
_cell.length_c   1.000
_cell.angle_alpha   90.00
_cell.angle_beta   90.00
_cell.angle_gamma   90.00
#
_symmetry.space_group_name_H-M   'P 1'
#
loop_
_entity.id
_entity.type
_entity.pdbx_description
1 polymer ?
#
loop_
_entity_poly.entity_id
_entity_poly.type
_entity_poly.pdbx_seq_one_letter_code
_entity_poly.pdbx_strand_id
1 'polypeptide(L)'
;LDTNYDVTTDADAPICERVIFPNAKGECMGMEDVRFVAFTENGKTEYIGTYTAYNGHKISPQLIITEDFVHFRARSMYGAAVSDKGMGLFPEKINGKYVMIGRQGGENITMMYSDDLFIWDDYEVIMKPEDTWGYVQLGNCGSPIKTSAGWLVITHAVGPIRKYVLGAILLDLENPSKIIKKLNRPLLSPNEEEREGYVPNVVYSCGSMAHEGNLIVPYAMSDSASTFATINIEELLMEMDVYKSKSDIKHVI
;
A
#
# COMPACT_ATOMS: atom_id res chain seq x y z
N LEU A 1 11.43 12.38 -16.86
CA LEU A 1 12.06 11.08 -17.23
C LEU A 1 10.96 10.05 -17.26
N ASP A 2 10.39 9.83 -18.43
CA ASP A 2 9.23 8.96 -18.60
C ASP A 2 9.65 7.49 -18.60
N THR A 3 8.94 6.67 -17.84
CA THR A 3 9.02 5.22 -17.83
C THR A 3 7.90 4.69 -18.72
N ASN A 4 8.20 4.36 -19.98
CA ASN A 4 7.23 3.83 -20.93
C ASN A 4 7.90 2.74 -21.76
N TYR A 5 7.87 1.51 -21.28
CA TYR A 5 8.43 0.35 -21.97
C TYR A 5 7.63 -0.91 -21.65
N ASP A 6 7.79 -1.92 -22.48
CA ASP A 6 7.19 -3.23 -22.30
C ASP A 6 8.28 -4.26 -22.04
N VAL A 7 7.98 -5.23 -21.18
CA VAL A 7 8.87 -6.35 -20.83
C VAL A 7 8.12 -7.65 -21.05
N THR A 8 8.79 -8.61 -21.65
CA THR A 8 8.33 -9.99 -21.72
C THR A 8 9.31 -10.86 -20.96
N THR A 9 8.82 -11.60 -19.97
CA THR A 9 9.59 -12.61 -19.25
C THR A 9 9.47 -13.97 -19.91
N ASP A 10 10.30 -14.92 -19.54
CA ASP A 10 10.18 -16.29 -20.02
C ASP A 10 8.91 -16.93 -19.44
N ALA A 11 7.98 -17.32 -20.34
CA ALA A 11 6.71 -17.94 -19.95
C ALA A 11 6.90 -19.34 -19.33
N ASP A 12 7.98 -20.04 -19.67
CA ASP A 12 8.29 -21.38 -19.16
C ASP A 12 9.00 -21.33 -17.79
N ALA A 13 9.56 -20.17 -17.41
CA ALA A 13 10.18 -20.00 -16.11
C ALA A 13 9.12 -19.92 -15.00
N PRO A 14 9.35 -20.52 -13.82
CA PRO A 14 8.50 -20.31 -12.65
C PRO A 14 8.39 -18.82 -12.30
N ILE A 15 7.23 -18.37 -11.81
CA ILE A 15 7.02 -16.96 -11.47
C ILE A 15 8.05 -16.40 -10.48
N CYS A 16 8.55 -17.23 -9.56
CA CYS A 16 9.58 -16.87 -8.58
C CYS A 16 10.98 -16.67 -9.18
N GLU A 17 11.18 -17.05 -10.42
CA GLU A 17 12.46 -16.87 -11.15
C GLU A 17 12.37 -15.73 -12.18
N ARG A 18 11.18 -15.12 -12.38
CA ARG A 18 10.99 -14.02 -13.31
C ARG A 18 11.49 -12.72 -12.70
N VAL A 19 12.41 -12.06 -13.38
CA VAL A 19 13.03 -10.82 -12.90
C VAL A 19 12.78 -9.70 -13.92
N ILE A 20 12.35 -8.54 -13.44
CA ILE A 20 12.25 -7.32 -14.21
C ILE A 20 13.36 -6.38 -13.73
N PHE A 21 14.22 -5.97 -14.65
CA PHE A 21 15.31 -5.03 -14.38
C PHE A 21 14.90 -3.61 -14.73
N PRO A 22 15.43 -2.59 -14.01
CA PRO A 22 15.30 -1.20 -14.38
C PRO A 22 15.73 -0.95 -15.83
N ASN A 23 14.88 -0.31 -16.63
CA ASN A 23 15.17 -0.06 -18.04
C ASN A 23 15.02 1.43 -18.44
N ALA A 24 14.47 2.26 -17.57
CA ALA A 24 14.35 3.70 -17.81
C ALA A 24 15.31 4.51 -16.96
N LYS A 25 15.65 5.73 -17.43
CA LYS A 25 16.52 6.65 -16.68
C LYS A 25 15.96 7.04 -15.31
N GLY A 26 14.63 7.02 -15.16
CA GLY A 26 13.93 7.33 -13.91
C GLY A 26 14.12 6.29 -12.81
N GLU A 27 14.55 5.07 -13.15
CA GLU A 27 14.68 3.93 -12.26
C GLU A 27 16.08 3.28 -12.29
N CYS A 28 17.07 3.97 -12.86
CA CYS A 28 18.40 3.42 -13.10
C CYS A 28 19.18 3.04 -11.82
N MET A 29 18.70 3.47 -10.64
CA MET A 29 19.26 3.09 -9.34
C MET A 29 18.35 2.14 -8.54
N GLY A 30 17.21 1.74 -9.11
CA GLY A 30 16.37 0.71 -8.53
C GLY A 30 14.87 0.87 -8.79
N MET A 31 14.21 -0.27 -8.68
CA MET A 31 12.76 -0.44 -8.62
C MET A 31 12.45 -1.18 -7.32
N GLU A 32 11.52 -0.68 -6.52
CA GLU A 32 11.22 -1.27 -5.22
C GLU A 32 9.73 -1.24 -4.89
N ASP A 33 9.32 -2.08 -3.93
CA ASP A 33 8.03 -2.02 -3.22
C ASP A 33 6.81 -2.09 -4.15
N VAL A 34 6.80 -2.96 -5.16
CA VAL A 34 5.63 -3.12 -6.03
C VAL A 34 4.41 -3.59 -5.23
N ARG A 35 3.27 -2.95 -5.48
CA ARG A 35 1.98 -3.19 -4.83
C ARG A 35 0.93 -3.50 -5.88
N PHE A 36 0.77 -4.79 -6.14
CA PHE A 36 -0.21 -5.26 -7.11
C PHE A 36 -1.63 -5.31 -6.55
N VAL A 37 -2.58 -5.01 -7.42
CA VAL A 37 -4.01 -5.25 -7.22
C VAL A 37 -4.61 -5.89 -8.46
N ALA A 38 -5.53 -6.84 -8.27
CA ALA A 38 -6.40 -7.32 -9.33
C ALA A 38 -7.50 -6.27 -9.56
N PHE A 39 -7.32 -5.43 -10.57
CA PHE A 39 -8.26 -4.37 -10.93
C PHE A 39 -9.26 -4.89 -11.94
N THR A 40 -10.55 -4.82 -11.63
CA THR A 40 -11.60 -5.33 -12.51
C THR A 40 -12.49 -4.21 -13.01
N GLU A 41 -12.57 -4.06 -14.32
CA GLU A 41 -13.46 -3.13 -15.01
C GLU A 41 -14.12 -3.81 -16.21
N ASN A 42 -15.45 -3.65 -16.36
CA ASN A 42 -16.22 -4.22 -17.47
C ASN A 42 -16.02 -5.74 -17.66
N GLY A 43 -15.81 -6.49 -16.58
CA GLY A 43 -15.60 -7.94 -16.61
C GLY A 43 -14.20 -8.38 -17.03
N LYS A 44 -13.28 -7.45 -17.27
CA LYS A 44 -11.88 -7.70 -17.53
C LYS A 44 -11.05 -7.40 -16.30
N THR A 45 -10.15 -8.30 -15.93
CA THR A 45 -9.21 -8.11 -14.82
C THR A 45 -7.80 -7.89 -15.36
N GLU A 46 -7.15 -6.83 -14.89
CA GLU A 46 -5.73 -6.58 -15.08
C GLU A 46 -5.05 -6.49 -13.69
N TYR A 47 -3.83 -6.95 -13.59
CA TYR A 47 -3.01 -6.75 -12.39
C TYR A 47 -2.22 -5.46 -12.55
N ILE A 48 -2.59 -4.46 -11.74
CA ILE A 48 -1.96 -3.14 -11.77
C ILE A 48 -1.12 -2.98 -10.51
N GLY A 49 0.17 -2.81 -10.67
CA GLY A 49 1.11 -2.57 -9.58
C GLY A 49 1.57 -1.11 -9.58
N THR A 50 1.59 -0.49 -8.42
CA THR A 50 2.35 0.74 -8.21
C THR A 50 3.71 0.36 -7.65
N TYR A 51 4.79 0.94 -8.15
CA TYR A 51 6.13 0.73 -7.63
C TYR A 51 6.90 2.03 -7.50
N THR A 52 7.98 1.99 -6.75
CA THR A 52 8.86 3.14 -6.55
C THR A 52 10.05 3.02 -7.48
N ALA A 53 10.23 4.00 -8.38
CA ALA A 53 11.41 4.16 -9.21
C ALA A 53 12.39 5.13 -8.54
N TYR A 54 13.68 4.81 -8.55
CA TYR A 54 14.74 5.65 -8.00
C TYR A 54 15.87 5.85 -9.00
N ASN A 55 16.27 7.10 -9.23
CA ASN A 55 17.34 7.44 -10.17
C ASN A 55 18.62 7.96 -9.52
N GLY A 56 18.77 7.78 -8.20
CA GLY A 56 19.89 8.31 -7.41
C GLY A 56 19.64 9.69 -6.80
N HIS A 57 18.60 10.42 -7.27
CA HIS A 57 18.28 11.78 -6.80
C HIS A 57 16.81 11.94 -6.46
N LYS A 58 15.92 11.34 -7.24
CA LYS A 58 14.48 11.49 -7.11
C LYS A 58 13.81 10.12 -7.04
N ILE A 59 12.86 10.03 -6.13
CA ILE A 59 11.89 8.94 -6.03
C ILE A 59 10.67 9.33 -6.88
N SER A 60 10.15 8.39 -7.67
CA SER A 60 8.95 8.62 -8.49
C SER A 60 8.09 7.35 -8.51
N PRO A 61 6.82 7.45 -8.09
CA PRO A 61 5.87 6.36 -8.27
C PRO A 61 5.63 6.11 -9.77
N GLN A 62 5.51 4.83 -10.13
CA GLN A 62 5.25 4.38 -11.50
C GLN A 62 4.22 3.24 -11.46
N LEU A 63 3.66 2.89 -12.61
CA LEU A 63 2.78 1.74 -12.79
C LEU A 63 3.49 0.62 -13.53
N ILE A 64 3.19 -0.61 -13.13
CA ILE A 64 3.47 -1.82 -13.87
C ILE A 64 2.19 -2.62 -14.02
N ILE A 65 1.83 -2.98 -15.25
CA ILE A 65 0.52 -3.56 -15.58
C ILE A 65 0.75 -4.88 -16.33
N THR A 66 0.02 -5.91 -15.93
CA THR A 66 0.06 -7.22 -16.60
C THR A 66 -1.30 -7.91 -16.53
N GLU A 67 -1.57 -8.80 -17.49
CA GLU A 67 -2.73 -9.68 -17.46
C GLU A 67 -2.36 -11.13 -17.10
N ASP A 68 -1.08 -11.50 -17.27
CA ASP A 68 -0.63 -12.90 -17.26
C ASP A 68 0.70 -13.12 -16.48
N PHE A 69 1.29 -12.06 -15.92
CA PHE A 69 2.60 -12.09 -15.28
C PHE A 69 3.76 -12.56 -16.19
N VAL A 70 3.55 -12.55 -17.51
CA VAL A 70 4.56 -12.80 -18.55
C VAL A 70 4.86 -11.51 -19.31
N HIS A 71 3.81 -10.82 -19.73
CA HIS A 71 3.89 -9.56 -20.47
C HIS A 71 3.56 -8.40 -19.53
N PHE A 72 4.51 -7.48 -19.37
CA PHE A 72 4.39 -6.33 -18.47
C PHE A 72 4.53 -5.02 -19.24
N ARG A 73 3.76 -4.03 -18.82
CA ARG A 73 3.81 -2.65 -19.33
C ARG A 73 4.19 -1.72 -18.19
N ALA A 74 5.40 -1.17 -18.20
CA ALA A 74 5.81 -0.12 -17.28
C ALA A 74 5.40 1.25 -17.81
N ARG A 75 4.71 2.05 -16.98
CA ARG A 75 4.12 3.34 -17.40
C ARG A 75 4.32 4.41 -16.33
N SER A 76 4.59 5.62 -16.80
CA SER A 76 4.65 6.80 -15.92
C SER A 76 3.28 7.22 -15.46
N MET A 77 3.24 7.74 -14.24
CA MET A 77 2.13 8.56 -13.74
C MET A 77 2.50 10.03 -13.78
N TYR A 78 1.50 10.90 -13.93
CA TYR A 78 1.63 12.34 -14.06
C TYR A 78 0.73 13.07 -13.06
N GLY A 79 1.04 14.32 -12.80
CA GLY A 79 0.27 15.19 -11.90
C GLY A 79 1.01 15.55 -10.61
N ALA A 80 0.51 16.56 -9.92
CA ALA A 80 1.18 17.11 -8.73
C ALA A 80 1.15 16.17 -7.52
N ALA A 81 0.16 15.25 -7.45
CA ALA A 81 0.07 14.25 -6.41
C ALA A 81 0.98 13.04 -6.64
N VAL A 82 1.63 12.90 -7.82
CA VAL A 82 2.59 11.84 -8.10
C VAL A 82 3.93 12.17 -7.45
N SER A 83 4.02 11.95 -6.17
CA SER A 83 5.20 12.22 -5.35
C SER A 83 5.37 11.19 -4.24
N ASP A 84 6.57 11.14 -3.67
CA ASP A 84 6.93 10.17 -2.63
C ASP A 84 6.82 8.72 -3.12
N LYS A 85 6.38 7.83 -2.24
CA LYS A 85 6.24 6.40 -2.53
C LYS A 85 5.06 5.80 -1.75
N GLY A 86 4.76 4.53 -2.03
CA GLY A 86 3.81 3.79 -1.25
C GLY A 86 2.35 4.02 -1.64
N MET A 87 2.08 4.28 -2.91
CA MET A 87 0.71 4.31 -3.43
C MET A 87 0.10 2.91 -3.50
N GLY A 88 -1.21 2.81 -3.30
CA GLY A 88 -1.99 1.58 -3.46
C GLY A 88 -3.30 1.87 -4.18
N LEU A 89 -3.49 1.28 -5.36
CA LEU A 89 -4.72 1.43 -6.16
C LEU A 89 -5.84 0.58 -5.55
N PHE A 90 -7.06 1.10 -5.51
CA PHE A 90 -8.24 0.31 -5.16
C PHE A 90 -8.55 -0.70 -6.28
N PRO A 91 -9.17 -1.86 -5.96
CA PRO A 91 -9.41 -2.93 -6.92
C PRO A 91 -10.50 -2.63 -7.96
N GLU A 92 -11.23 -1.54 -7.79
CA GLU A 92 -12.30 -1.09 -8.68
C GLU A 92 -12.46 0.43 -8.59
N LYS A 93 -13.14 1.02 -9.56
CA LYS A 93 -13.56 2.43 -9.49
C LYS A 93 -14.65 2.62 -8.43
N ILE A 94 -14.57 3.73 -7.70
CA ILE A 94 -15.59 4.13 -6.74
C ILE A 94 -16.22 5.42 -7.27
N ASN A 95 -17.52 5.43 -7.41
CA ASN A 95 -18.28 6.55 -8.02
C ASN A 95 -17.72 6.98 -9.40
N GLY A 96 -17.27 6.00 -10.19
CA GLY A 96 -16.73 6.23 -11.54
C GLY A 96 -15.27 6.70 -11.60
N LYS A 97 -14.61 6.90 -10.46
CA LYS A 97 -13.21 7.37 -10.40
C LYS A 97 -12.25 6.26 -9.97
N TYR A 98 -11.05 6.29 -10.50
CA TYR A 98 -9.91 5.59 -9.91
C TYR A 98 -9.60 6.20 -8.55
N VAL A 99 -9.27 5.37 -7.59
CA VAL A 99 -8.95 5.79 -6.22
C VAL A 99 -7.61 5.19 -5.81
N MET A 100 -6.73 5.99 -5.23
CA MET A 100 -5.48 5.53 -4.63
C MET A 100 -5.35 6.02 -3.21
N ILE A 101 -4.85 5.15 -2.35
CA ILE A 101 -4.33 5.51 -1.04
C ILE A 101 -2.82 5.74 -1.16
N GLY A 102 -2.31 6.74 -0.48
CA GLY A 102 -0.91 7.13 -0.57
C GLY A 102 -0.37 7.73 0.73
N ARG A 103 0.79 8.37 0.65
CA ARG A 103 1.41 9.08 1.77
C ARG A 103 2.21 10.30 1.32
N GLN A 104 1.62 11.13 0.49
CA GLN A 104 2.23 12.36 0.00
C GLN A 104 2.72 13.23 1.17
N GLY A 105 3.96 13.72 1.08
CA GLY A 105 4.64 14.40 2.19
C GLY A 105 5.28 13.46 3.23
N GLY A 106 5.14 12.14 3.07
CA GLY A 106 5.90 11.12 3.81
C GLY A 106 5.41 10.80 5.23
N GLU A 107 4.46 11.55 5.79
CA GLU A 107 4.04 11.41 7.19
C GLU A 107 2.63 10.86 7.37
N ASN A 108 1.70 11.24 6.49
CA ASN A 108 0.27 11.02 6.66
C ASN A 108 -0.26 9.98 5.67
N ILE A 109 -1.38 9.35 5.98
CA ILE A 109 -2.15 8.61 4.98
C ILE A 109 -3.00 9.61 4.19
N THR A 110 -2.93 9.50 2.88
CA THR A 110 -3.63 10.38 1.93
C THR A 110 -4.53 9.58 1.00
N MET A 111 -5.53 10.24 0.42
CA MET A 111 -6.45 9.69 -0.56
C MET A 111 -6.44 10.55 -1.82
N MET A 112 -6.51 9.91 -2.97
CA MET A 112 -6.49 10.54 -4.29
C MET A 112 -7.60 9.97 -5.15
N TYR A 113 -8.19 10.82 -6.01
CA TYR A 113 -9.23 10.44 -6.95
C TYR A 113 -8.89 10.96 -8.34
N SER A 114 -9.09 10.14 -9.38
CA SER A 114 -8.84 10.54 -10.76
C SER A 114 -9.84 9.92 -11.73
N ASP A 115 -10.10 10.62 -12.83
CA ASP A 115 -10.83 10.08 -13.97
C ASP A 115 -9.93 9.27 -14.90
N ASP A 116 -8.60 9.43 -14.78
CA ASP A 116 -7.58 8.77 -15.58
C ASP A 116 -6.57 8.02 -14.67
N LEU A 117 -6.27 6.75 -14.98
CA LEU A 117 -5.33 5.92 -14.22
C LEU A 117 -3.91 6.51 -14.14
N PHE A 118 -3.53 7.31 -15.13
CA PHE A 118 -2.17 7.85 -15.25
C PHE A 118 -2.00 9.28 -14.74
N ILE A 119 -3.10 10.00 -14.40
CA ILE A 119 -3.07 11.42 -14.02
C ILE A 119 -3.62 11.60 -12.61
N TRP A 120 -2.80 12.16 -11.70
CA TRP A 120 -3.14 12.36 -10.28
C TRP A 120 -2.69 13.74 -9.83
N ASP A 121 -3.62 14.69 -9.76
CA ASP A 121 -3.30 16.09 -9.51
C ASP A 121 -3.43 16.49 -8.05
N ASP A 122 -4.41 15.94 -7.35
CA ASP A 122 -4.75 16.33 -5.98
C ASP A 122 -4.77 15.15 -5.02
N TYR A 123 -4.55 15.43 -3.74
CA TYR A 123 -4.72 14.49 -2.65
C TYR A 123 -5.30 15.18 -1.40
N GLU A 124 -5.94 14.42 -0.56
CA GLU A 124 -6.37 14.86 0.78
C GLU A 124 -5.75 13.99 1.87
N VAL A 125 -5.47 14.58 3.02
CA VAL A 125 -4.98 13.86 4.20
C VAL A 125 -6.17 13.26 4.93
N ILE A 126 -6.22 11.93 5.04
CA ILE A 126 -7.30 11.23 5.74
C ILE A 126 -6.90 10.77 7.14
N MET A 127 -5.60 10.59 7.42
CA MET A 127 -5.10 10.19 8.73
C MET A 127 -3.72 10.77 9.01
N LYS A 128 -3.55 11.29 10.23
CA LYS A 128 -2.26 11.78 10.76
C LYS A 128 -1.72 10.82 11.82
N PRO A 129 -0.38 10.82 12.06
CA PRO A 129 0.20 10.09 13.18
C PRO A 129 -0.35 10.60 14.52
N GLU A 130 -1.00 9.73 15.28
CA GLU A 130 -1.65 10.10 16.54
C GLU A 130 -1.39 9.09 17.67
N ASP A 131 -1.00 7.86 17.32
CA ASP A 131 -0.82 6.78 18.26
C ASP A 131 0.58 6.76 18.88
N THR A 132 0.67 6.25 20.10
CA THR A 132 1.95 6.10 20.81
C THR A 132 2.93 5.13 20.13
N TRP A 133 2.43 4.23 19.30
CA TRP A 133 3.22 3.25 18.54
C TRP A 133 3.51 3.65 17.09
N GLY A 134 2.88 4.74 16.60
CA GLY A 134 2.98 5.22 15.22
C GLY A 134 2.93 6.73 15.10
N TYR A 135 3.58 7.47 16.01
CA TYR A 135 3.46 8.92 16.05
C TYR A 135 4.43 9.68 15.13
N VAL A 136 5.37 8.98 14.49
CA VAL A 136 6.33 9.64 13.58
C VAL A 136 5.80 9.67 12.15
N GLN A 137 5.30 8.53 11.67
CA GLN A 137 4.94 8.36 10.27
C GLN A 137 3.92 7.23 10.10
N LEU A 138 3.00 7.42 9.17
CA LEU A 138 2.04 6.41 8.73
C LEU A 138 2.16 6.16 7.22
N GLY A 139 1.70 5.00 6.77
CA GLY A 139 1.51 4.68 5.36
C GLY A 139 0.65 3.44 5.19
N ASN A 140 0.28 3.12 3.97
CA ASN A 140 -0.41 1.88 3.63
C ASN A 140 0.59 0.77 3.30
N CYS A 141 0.15 -0.47 3.38
CA CYS A 141 0.89 -1.66 2.97
C CYS A 141 0.38 -2.25 1.65
N GLY A 142 -0.13 -1.42 0.76
CA GLY A 142 -0.66 -1.84 -0.53
C GLY A 142 -2.14 -1.51 -0.71
N SER A 143 -2.78 -2.20 -1.64
CA SER A 143 -4.15 -1.94 -2.05
C SER A 143 -5.17 -2.33 -0.99
N PRO A 144 -6.25 -1.56 -0.82
CA PRO A 144 -7.35 -1.91 0.07
C PRO A 144 -8.07 -3.19 -0.36
N ILE A 145 -8.60 -3.92 0.62
CA ILE A 145 -9.38 -5.13 0.42
C ILE A 145 -10.85 -4.83 0.67
N LYS A 146 -11.70 -5.13 -0.30
CA LYS A 146 -13.15 -4.98 -0.15
C LYS A 146 -13.71 -6.02 0.81
N THR A 147 -14.44 -5.58 1.83
CA THR A 147 -15.22 -6.43 2.73
C THR A 147 -16.67 -5.95 2.76
N SER A 148 -17.56 -6.72 3.33
CA SER A 148 -18.96 -6.28 3.53
C SER A 148 -19.09 -5.10 4.50
N ALA A 149 -18.10 -4.88 5.36
CA ALA A 149 -18.10 -3.82 6.38
C ALA A 149 -17.39 -2.53 5.92
N GLY A 150 -16.61 -2.57 4.83
CA GLY A 150 -15.81 -1.45 4.36
C GLY A 150 -14.56 -1.88 3.60
N TRP A 151 -13.72 -0.94 3.24
CA TRP A 151 -12.40 -1.17 2.66
C TRP A 151 -11.37 -1.38 3.77
N LEU A 152 -10.91 -2.61 3.95
CA LEU A 152 -9.86 -2.94 4.91
C LEU A 152 -8.50 -2.56 4.32
N VAL A 153 -7.77 -1.71 5.02
CA VAL A 153 -6.43 -1.26 4.66
C VAL A 153 -5.45 -1.71 5.73
N ILE A 154 -4.44 -2.45 5.33
CA ILE A 154 -3.29 -2.71 6.19
C ILE A 154 -2.36 -1.50 6.11
N THR A 155 -1.98 -0.99 7.26
CA THR A 155 -1.12 0.19 7.39
C THR A 155 0.21 -0.19 7.99
N HIS A 156 1.22 0.63 7.77
CA HIS A 156 2.43 0.60 8.57
C HIS A 156 2.58 1.91 9.35
N ALA A 157 3.23 1.83 10.47
CA ALA A 157 3.53 2.98 11.30
C ALA A 157 4.94 2.92 11.84
N VAL A 158 5.55 4.09 11.98
CA VAL A 158 6.90 4.24 12.53
C VAL A 158 6.78 4.87 13.90
N GLY A 159 7.26 4.16 14.90
CA GLY A 159 7.32 4.60 16.28
C GLY A 159 8.72 4.98 16.73
N PRO A 160 8.92 5.09 18.08
CA PRO A 160 10.22 5.37 18.66
C PRO A 160 11.30 4.38 18.23
N ILE A 161 12.54 4.87 18.14
CA ILE A 161 13.71 4.06 17.78
C ILE A 161 13.54 3.38 16.42
N ARG A 162 12.82 4.04 15.51
CA ARG A 162 12.54 3.53 14.16
C ARG A 162 11.86 2.14 14.17
N LYS A 163 11.04 1.84 15.15
CA LYS A 163 10.28 0.59 15.19
C LYS A 163 9.13 0.67 14.17
N TYR A 164 9.15 -0.18 13.15
CA TYR A 164 8.07 -0.33 12.19
C TYR A 164 7.11 -1.43 12.63
N VAL A 165 5.83 -1.13 12.58
CA VAL A 165 4.76 -2.06 12.93
C VAL A 165 3.66 -2.00 11.86
N LEU A 166 2.88 -3.06 11.74
CA LEU A 166 1.67 -3.06 10.92
C LEU A 166 0.45 -2.75 11.78
N GLY A 167 -0.49 -2.03 11.21
CA GLY A 167 -1.80 -1.72 11.77
C GLY A 167 -2.91 -2.00 10.77
N ALA A 168 -4.15 -1.61 11.10
CA ALA A 168 -5.28 -1.73 10.21
C ALA A 168 -6.28 -0.60 10.42
N ILE A 169 -6.86 -0.11 9.33
CA ILE A 169 -8.01 0.80 9.31
C ILE A 169 -9.09 0.25 8.38
N LEU A 170 -10.32 0.65 8.63
CA LEU A 170 -11.47 0.33 7.79
C LEU A 170 -12.06 1.64 7.27
N LEU A 171 -12.19 1.74 5.94
CA LEU A 171 -12.75 2.91 5.27
C LEU A 171 -14.18 2.63 4.83
N ASP A 172 -14.97 3.69 4.69
CA ASP A 172 -16.33 3.61 4.17
C ASP A 172 -16.33 3.15 2.71
N LEU A 173 -17.31 2.31 2.31
CA LEU A 173 -17.38 1.74 0.96
C LEU A 173 -17.66 2.78 -0.12
N GLU A 174 -18.50 3.77 0.17
CA GLU A 174 -18.92 4.78 -0.81
C GLU A 174 -18.04 6.04 -0.75
N ASN A 175 -17.50 6.33 0.45
CA ASN A 175 -16.58 7.45 0.67
C ASN A 175 -15.30 6.97 1.36
N PRO A 176 -14.33 6.42 0.62
CA PRO A 176 -13.12 5.86 1.21
C PRO A 176 -12.18 6.88 1.87
N SER A 177 -12.42 8.17 1.74
CA SER A 177 -11.74 9.19 2.56
C SER A 177 -12.18 9.18 4.01
N LYS A 178 -13.31 8.53 4.33
CA LYS A 178 -13.83 8.41 5.68
C LYS A 178 -13.36 7.12 6.34
N ILE A 179 -12.56 7.26 7.39
CA ILE A 179 -12.20 6.13 8.26
C ILE A 179 -13.38 5.85 9.20
N ILE A 180 -13.86 4.62 9.25
CA ILE A 180 -14.97 4.20 10.10
C ILE A 180 -14.50 3.40 11.32
N LYS A 181 -13.42 2.62 11.19
CA LYS A 181 -12.81 1.88 12.29
C LYS A 181 -11.29 1.89 12.20
N LYS A 182 -10.64 1.68 13.34
CA LYS A 182 -9.19 1.56 13.45
C LYS A 182 -8.82 0.52 14.50
N LEU A 183 -7.76 -0.23 14.25
CA LEU A 183 -7.16 -1.08 15.26
C LEU A 183 -6.30 -0.23 16.20
N ASN A 184 -6.59 -0.24 17.52
CA ASN A 184 -5.90 0.60 18.50
C ASN A 184 -4.56 0.03 19.00
N ARG A 185 -4.20 -1.16 18.57
CA ARG A 185 -2.91 -1.82 18.83
C ARG A 185 -2.27 -2.25 17.53
N PRO A 186 -0.95 -2.43 17.47
CA PRO A 186 -0.34 -3.00 16.28
C PRO A 186 -0.92 -4.37 15.94
N LEU A 187 -1.18 -4.59 14.64
CA LEU A 187 -1.56 -5.90 14.10
C LEU A 187 -0.38 -6.86 14.15
N LEU A 188 0.80 -6.38 13.73
CA LEU A 188 2.07 -7.09 13.81
C LEU A 188 3.15 -6.13 14.31
N SER A 189 4.01 -6.63 15.19
CA SER A 189 5.20 -5.94 15.68
C SER A 189 6.38 -6.89 15.63
N PRO A 190 7.61 -6.42 15.39
CA PRO A 190 8.77 -7.28 15.43
C PRO A 190 8.89 -7.96 16.80
N ASN A 191 8.95 -9.29 16.82
CA ASN A 191 9.27 -10.06 18.02
C ASN A 191 10.79 -10.09 18.27
N GLU A 192 11.26 -10.84 19.27
CA GLU A 192 12.68 -10.87 19.62
C GLU A 192 13.58 -11.42 18.50
N GLU A 193 13.10 -12.41 17.74
CA GLU A 193 13.82 -13.02 16.65
C GLU A 193 13.81 -12.15 15.37
N GLU A 194 12.74 -11.37 15.19
CA GLU A 194 12.54 -10.49 14.02
C GLU A 194 13.23 -9.12 14.14
N ARG A 195 13.79 -8.79 15.32
CA ARG A 195 14.41 -7.49 15.56
C ARG A 195 15.79 -7.32 14.98
N GLU A 196 16.48 -8.43 14.70
CA GLU A 196 17.86 -8.41 14.20
C GLU A 196 17.89 -8.58 12.70
N GLY A 197 18.73 -7.78 12.02
CA GLY A 197 18.89 -7.85 10.58
C GLY A 197 19.57 -6.61 10.01
N TYR A 198 19.54 -6.46 8.70
CA TYR A 198 20.15 -5.33 8.00
C TYR A 198 19.49 -4.00 8.37
N VAL A 199 18.16 -3.98 8.51
CA VAL A 199 17.40 -2.85 9.05
C VAL A 199 16.63 -3.32 10.29
N PRO A 200 17.18 -3.19 11.51
CA PRO A 200 16.60 -3.77 12.70
C PRO A 200 15.27 -3.11 13.11
N ASN A 201 14.44 -3.86 13.86
CA ASN A 201 13.14 -3.43 14.40
C ASN A 201 12.07 -3.15 13.34
N VAL A 202 12.11 -3.81 12.18
CA VAL A 202 11.16 -3.58 11.09
C VAL A 202 10.37 -4.83 10.76
N VAL A 203 9.04 -4.72 10.73
CA VAL A 203 8.14 -5.57 9.95
C VAL A 203 7.48 -4.71 8.89
N TYR A 204 7.52 -5.15 7.63
CA TYR A 204 7.05 -4.36 6.49
C TYR A 204 6.36 -5.23 5.45
N SER A 205 5.30 -4.69 4.83
CA SER A 205 4.54 -5.38 3.79
C SER A 205 4.23 -4.43 2.63
N CYS A 206 4.20 -4.98 1.42
CA CYS A 206 3.80 -4.29 0.18
C CYS A 206 2.47 -4.78 -0.37
N GLY A 207 1.72 -5.57 0.39
CA GLY A 207 0.42 -6.06 -0.04
C GLY A 207 -0.17 -7.08 0.89
N SER A 208 -1.43 -7.39 0.65
CA SER A 208 -2.17 -8.46 1.32
C SER A 208 -3.32 -8.90 0.42
N MET A 209 -3.86 -10.08 0.68
CA MET A 209 -5.02 -10.60 -0.05
C MET A 209 -6.00 -11.29 0.87
N ALA A 210 -7.29 -11.25 0.50
CA ALA A 210 -8.30 -12.06 1.14
C ALA A 210 -8.39 -13.43 0.47
N HIS A 211 -8.38 -14.50 1.24
CA HIS A 211 -8.57 -15.86 0.79
C HIS A 211 -9.33 -16.67 1.83
N GLU A 212 -10.47 -17.25 1.45
CA GLU A 212 -11.30 -18.10 2.31
C GLU A 212 -11.59 -17.50 3.70
N GLY A 213 -11.98 -16.21 3.73
CA GLY A 213 -12.29 -15.49 4.99
C GLY A 213 -11.07 -15.04 5.79
N ASN A 214 -9.87 -15.34 5.32
CA ASN A 214 -8.63 -14.94 5.95
C ASN A 214 -7.93 -13.84 5.14
N LEU A 215 -7.24 -12.97 5.85
CA LEU A 215 -6.28 -12.02 5.32
C LEU A 215 -4.90 -12.68 5.33
N ILE A 216 -4.29 -12.81 4.17
CA ILE A 216 -2.91 -13.29 4.01
C ILE A 216 -2.02 -12.06 3.82
N VAL A 217 -1.07 -11.88 4.73
CA VAL A 217 -0.13 -10.77 4.75
C VAL A 217 1.29 -11.30 4.62
N PRO A 218 1.90 -11.26 3.41
CA PRO A 218 3.34 -11.45 3.29
C PRO A 218 4.06 -10.26 3.93
N TYR A 219 5.08 -10.52 4.74
CA TYR A 219 5.86 -9.44 5.33
C TYR A 219 7.35 -9.80 5.45
N ALA A 220 8.17 -8.74 5.39
CA ALA A 220 9.61 -8.84 5.60
C ALA A 220 9.96 -8.49 7.05
N MET A 221 11.02 -9.11 7.55
CA MET A 221 11.56 -8.96 8.90
C MET A 221 12.98 -8.40 8.81
N SER A 222 13.17 -7.17 9.26
CA SER A 222 14.48 -6.49 9.39
C SER A 222 15.39 -6.58 8.15
N ASP A 223 14.81 -6.60 6.94
CA ASP A 223 15.48 -6.77 5.64
C ASP A 223 16.38 -8.02 5.56
N SER A 224 16.07 -9.08 6.28
CA SER A 224 16.84 -10.31 6.32
C SER A 224 16.08 -11.55 5.94
N ALA A 225 14.75 -11.56 6.15
CA ALA A 225 13.88 -12.69 5.82
C ALA A 225 12.46 -12.22 5.52
N SER A 226 11.65 -13.11 4.95
CA SER A 226 10.21 -12.88 4.72
C SER A 226 9.41 -14.10 5.11
N THR A 227 8.14 -13.86 5.51
CA THR A 227 7.18 -14.88 5.89
C THR A 227 5.76 -14.40 5.63
N PHE A 228 4.76 -15.15 6.10
CA PHE A 228 3.34 -14.83 5.96
C PHE A 228 2.64 -14.85 7.32
N ALA A 229 1.75 -13.88 7.54
CA ALA A 229 0.76 -13.93 8.60
C ALA A 229 -0.62 -14.26 8.00
N THR A 230 -1.38 -15.09 8.69
CA THR A 230 -2.78 -15.39 8.36
C THR A 230 -3.66 -14.90 9.49
N ILE A 231 -4.66 -14.08 9.18
CA ILE A 231 -5.52 -13.41 10.15
C ILE A 231 -6.97 -13.58 9.71
N ASN A 232 -7.85 -14.06 10.59
CA ASN A 232 -9.27 -14.11 10.28
C ASN A 232 -9.84 -12.69 10.12
N ILE A 233 -10.49 -12.39 8.97
CA ILE A 233 -10.99 -11.04 8.67
C ILE A 233 -12.12 -10.63 9.61
N GLU A 234 -13.05 -11.54 9.95
CA GLU A 234 -14.17 -11.20 10.84
C GLU A 234 -13.68 -10.91 12.25
N GLU A 235 -12.74 -11.71 12.78
CA GLU A 235 -12.12 -11.46 14.09
C GLU A 235 -11.37 -10.12 14.10
N LEU A 236 -10.60 -9.81 13.03
CA LEU A 236 -9.93 -8.53 12.91
C LEU A 236 -10.91 -7.35 12.92
N LEU A 237 -12.01 -7.44 12.17
CA LEU A 237 -13.04 -6.39 12.12
C LEU A 237 -13.78 -6.21 13.45
N MET A 238 -13.93 -7.28 14.26
CA MET A 238 -14.51 -7.20 15.61
C MET A 238 -13.57 -6.52 16.61
N GLU A 239 -12.26 -6.71 16.47
CA GLU A 239 -11.23 -6.08 17.32
C GLU A 239 -11.02 -4.59 17.02
N MET A 240 -11.55 -4.08 15.90
CA MET A 240 -11.40 -2.68 15.50
C MET A 240 -12.43 -1.79 16.19
N ASP A 241 -11.97 -0.69 16.78
CA ASP A 241 -12.82 0.33 17.39
C ASP A 241 -13.30 1.37 16.38
N VAL A 242 -14.44 2.00 16.68
CA VAL A 242 -14.94 3.14 15.91
C VAL A 242 -13.90 4.27 15.94
N TYR A 243 -13.48 4.72 14.76
CA TYR A 243 -12.50 5.78 14.65
C TYR A 243 -13.10 7.12 15.09
N LYS A 244 -12.38 7.81 15.96
CA LYS A 244 -12.66 9.19 16.36
C LYS A 244 -11.39 9.99 16.17
N SER A 245 -11.42 10.95 15.26
CA SER A 245 -10.32 11.91 15.13
C SER A 245 -10.18 12.73 16.41
N LYS A 246 -8.96 13.16 16.75
CA LYS A 246 -8.75 14.07 17.90
C LYS A 246 -9.54 15.38 17.78
N SER A 247 -9.84 15.81 16.55
CA SER A 247 -10.71 16.97 16.31
C SER A 247 -12.17 16.70 16.68
N ASP A 248 -12.60 15.44 16.72
CA ASP A 248 -13.98 15.06 17.07
C ASP A 248 -14.17 14.91 18.60
N ILE A 249 -13.07 14.78 19.33
CA ILE A 249 -13.07 14.80 20.79
C ILE A 249 -13.15 16.26 21.23
N LYS A 250 -14.34 16.86 21.11
CA LYS A 250 -14.61 18.13 21.76
C LYS A 250 -14.40 17.94 23.25
N HIS A 251 -13.52 18.75 23.81
CA HIS A 251 -13.27 18.82 25.25
C HIS A 251 -14.61 18.89 26.01
N VAL A 252 -14.97 17.79 26.65
CA VAL A 252 -15.92 17.82 27.76
C VAL A 252 -15.07 18.21 28.96
N ILE A 253 -15.00 19.51 29.23
CA ILE A 253 -14.57 20.08 30.51
C ILE A 253 -15.80 20.23 31.39
#